data_ccdada6dedddf2d770770fd57003ff58
#
_entry.id   ccdada6dedddf2d770770fd57003ff58
#
_cell.length_a   1.000
_cell.length_b   1.000
_cell.length_c   1.000
_cell.angle_alpha   90.00
_cell.angle_beta   90.00
_cell.angle_gamma   90.00
#
_symmetry.space_group_name_H-M   'P 1'
#
loop_
_entity.id
_entity.type
_entity.pdbx_description
1 polymer ?
#
loop_
_entity_poly.entity_id
_entity_poly.type
_entity_poly.pdbx_seq_one_letter_code
_entity_poly.pdbx_strand_id
1 'polypeptide(L)'
;MDKLKLRQAIVVEGKYDQNTLRQIVDTAIFTTNGFADMKDPALLRLLQQAAQTTGLVILTDSDGAGFLIRNTLKSALPETGVLHAYIPDLPGKEKRKAAPGKEGLLGVEGMTPEILLKALRNAGAEFADGSTPPPTREPITKQDLFALGLSGGPESAKKRAALLKALRLPAHMSANALLQALNVLFSREEFFTQARRLLGP
;
A
#
# COMPACT_ATOMS: atom_id res chain seq x y z
N MET A 1 -15.22 -14.41 -4.19
CA MET A 1 -14.29 -14.89 -3.16
C MET A 1 -14.14 -13.77 -2.15
N ASP A 2 -14.37 -14.03 -0.87
CA ASP A 2 -14.16 -13.02 0.15
C ASP A 2 -12.67 -12.72 0.26
N LYS A 3 -12.34 -11.44 0.40
CA LYS A 3 -10.93 -11.00 0.52
C LYS A 3 -10.40 -11.40 1.88
N LEU A 4 -9.19 -11.93 1.90
CA LEU A 4 -8.53 -12.26 3.16
C LEU A 4 -7.99 -10.98 3.82
N LYS A 5 -8.37 -10.75 5.07
CA LYS A 5 -7.82 -9.64 5.85
C LYS A 5 -6.36 -9.90 6.17
N LEU A 6 -5.51 -8.95 5.88
CA LEU A 6 -4.08 -8.99 6.16
C LEU A 6 -3.72 -7.85 7.11
N ARG A 7 -2.94 -8.15 8.16
CA ARG A 7 -2.53 -7.15 9.15
C ARG A 7 -1.56 -6.14 8.55
N GLN A 8 -0.53 -6.63 7.85
CA GLN A 8 0.52 -5.78 7.30
C GLN A 8 0.00 -5.04 6.07
N ALA A 9 0.46 -3.79 5.89
CA ALA A 9 0.37 -3.10 4.61
C ALA A 9 1.27 -3.78 3.58
N ILE A 10 0.97 -3.60 2.29
CA ILE A 10 1.82 -4.11 1.19
C ILE A 10 2.33 -2.93 0.38
N VAL A 11 3.59 -2.99 -0.07
CA VAL A 11 4.12 -2.12 -1.11
C VAL A 11 4.48 -2.93 -2.34
N VAL A 12 4.03 -2.46 -3.50
CA VAL A 12 4.25 -3.06 -4.83
C VAL A 12 4.81 -2.03 -5.80
N GLU A 13 5.27 -2.48 -6.96
CA GLU A 13 5.84 -1.61 -7.96
C GLU A 13 4.81 -0.68 -8.59
N GLY A 14 3.68 -1.24 -9.07
CA GLY A 14 2.76 -0.53 -9.92
C GLY A 14 1.28 -0.69 -9.61
N LYS A 15 0.48 0.09 -10.35
CA LYS A 15 -0.98 0.11 -10.24
C LYS A 15 -1.62 -1.24 -10.57
N TYR A 16 -1.06 -1.97 -11.52
CA TYR A 16 -1.65 -3.26 -11.95
C TYR A 16 -1.44 -4.34 -10.89
N ASP A 17 -0.26 -4.37 -10.26
CA ASP A 17 0.02 -5.25 -9.12
C ASP A 17 -0.92 -4.96 -7.96
N GLN A 18 -1.11 -3.66 -7.66
CA GLN A 18 -2.05 -3.20 -6.64
C GLN A 18 -3.47 -3.68 -6.96
N ASN A 19 -3.91 -3.58 -8.21
CA ASN A 19 -5.25 -4.01 -8.62
C ASN A 19 -5.44 -5.52 -8.46
N THR A 20 -4.43 -6.32 -8.82
CA THR A 20 -4.45 -7.78 -8.67
C THR A 20 -4.56 -8.16 -7.19
N LEU A 21 -3.73 -7.57 -6.33
CA LEU A 21 -3.77 -7.85 -4.89
C LEU A 21 -5.08 -7.41 -4.22
N ARG A 22 -5.65 -6.28 -4.63
CA ARG A 22 -6.95 -5.80 -4.11
C ARG A 22 -8.12 -6.74 -4.36
N GLN A 23 -7.98 -7.70 -5.25
CA GLN A 23 -9.02 -8.71 -5.50
C GLN A 23 -8.98 -9.85 -4.47
N ILE A 24 -7.84 -10.07 -3.82
CA ILE A 24 -7.59 -11.23 -2.96
C ILE A 24 -7.35 -10.89 -1.50
N VAL A 25 -6.79 -9.70 -1.19
CA VAL A 25 -6.53 -9.27 0.17
C VAL A 25 -7.20 -7.94 0.50
N ASP A 26 -7.56 -7.79 1.78
CA ASP A 26 -8.10 -6.57 2.36
C ASP A 26 -7.05 -5.97 3.31
N THR A 27 -6.26 -5.04 2.77
CA THR A 27 -5.24 -4.27 3.50
C THR A 27 -4.86 -3.01 2.71
N ALA A 28 -4.08 -2.12 3.33
CA ALA A 28 -3.47 -0.98 2.63
C ALA A 28 -2.41 -1.46 1.64
N ILE A 29 -2.51 -1.04 0.37
CA ILE A 29 -1.54 -1.40 -0.67
C ILE A 29 -1.01 -0.13 -1.31
N PHE A 30 0.28 0.15 -1.10
CA PHE A 30 1.00 1.29 -1.64
C PHE A 30 1.74 0.91 -2.94
N THR A 31 2.01 1.89 -3.79
CA THR A 31 2.79 1.70 -5.01
C THR A 31 3.99 2.64 -5.01
N THR A 32 5.10 2.19 -5.61
CA THR A 32 6.29 3.03 -5.85
C THR A 32 6.24 3.71 -7.21
N ASN A 33 5.25 3.40 -8.07
CA ASN A 33 5.16 3.87 -9.47
C ASN A 33 6.50 3.70 -10.23
N GLY A 34 7.13 2.56 -10.05
CA GLY A 34 8.49 2.31 -10.51
C GLY A 34 9.53 3.11 -9.74
N PHE A 35 10.60 3.52 -10.42
CA PHE A 35 11.70 4.27 -9.78
C PHE A 35 11.37 5.73 -9.47
N ALA A 36 10.32 6.30 -10.09
CA ALA A 36 10.03 7.73 -9.99
C ALA A 36 9.76 8.19 -8.55
N ASP A 37 8.95 7.41 -7.83
CA ASP A 37 8.53 7.79 -6.47
C ASP A 37 9.40 7.18 -5.36
N MET A 38 10.34 6.28 -5.69
CA MET A 38 11.20 5.62 -4.69
C MET A 38 12.13 6.57 -3.95
N LYS A 39 12.41 7.75 -4.54
CA LYS A 39 13.20 8.81 -3.93
C LYS A 39 12.33 9.88 -3.26
N ASP A 40 11.01 9.74 -3.31
CA ASP A 40 10.11 10.66 -2.62
C ASP A 40 10.22 10.48 -1.10
N PRO A 41 10.76 11.46 -0.38
CA PRO A 41 10.90 11.37 1.08
C PRO A 41 9.56 11.22 1.80
N ALA A 42 8.45 11.67 1.19
CA ALA A 42 7.13 11.55 1.78
C ALA A 42 6.60 10.11 1.68
N LEU A 43 6.82 9.44 0.55
CA LEU A 43 6.50 8.01 0.40
C LEU A 43 7.35 7.16 1.36
N LEU A 44 8.66 7.40 1.42
CA LEU A 44 9.54 6.64 2.31
C LEU A 44 9.13 6.79 3.77
N ARG A 45 8.81 8.00 4.24
CA ARG A 45 8.29 8.22 5.60
C ARG A 45 6.99 7.45 5.85
N LEU A 46 6.04 7.46 4.89
CA LEU A 46 4.80 6.70 4.99
C LEU A 46 5.07 5.20 5.14
N LEU A 47 5.96 4.64 4.33
CA LEU A 47 6.33 3.22 4.39
C LEU A 47 7.06 2.88 5.70
N GLN A 48 7.93 3.76 6.21
CA GLN A 48 8.59 3.61 7.52
C GLN A 48 7.55 3.58 8.65
N GLN A 49 6.57 4.46 8.63
CA GLN A 49 5.50 4.47 9.63
C GLN A 49 4.61 3.22 9.52
N ALA A 50 4.28 2.78 8.30
CA ALA A 50 3.57 1.51 8.10
C ALA A 50 4.34 0.32 8.69
N ALA A 51 5.65 0.24 8.46
CA ALA A 51 6.50 -0.80 9.03
C ALA A 51 6.46 -0.81 10.58
N GLN A 52 6.43 0.36 11.21
CA GLN A 52 6.42 0.51 12.67
C GLN A 52 5.03 0.26 13.30
N THR A 53 3.95 0.42 12.55
CA THR A 53 2.56 0.32 13.08
C THR A 53 1.92 -1.03 12.77
N THR A 54 1.60 -1.27 11.52
CA THR A 54 0.93 -2.50 11.05
C THR A 54 1.93 -3.57 10.60
N GLY A 55 3.17 -3.20 10.35
CA GLY A 55 4.11 -3.96 9.54
C GLY A 55 3.92 -3.69 8.06
N LEU A 56 4.93 -3.99 7.26
CA LEU A 56 4.96 -3.76 5.82
C LEU A 56 5.49 -4.99 5.10
N VAL A 57 4.82 -5.42 4.04
CA VAL A 57 5.32 -6.45 3.12
C VAL A 57 5.79 -5.79 1.83
N ILE A 58 7.04 -6.02 1.43
CA ILE A 58 7.56 -5.66 0.12
C ILE A 58 7.31 -6.82 -0.84
N LEU A 59 6.50 -6.60 -1.87
CA LEU A 59 6.21 -7.56 -2.93
C LEU A 59 6.45 -6.90 -4.29
N THR A 60 7.50 -7.30 -4.96
CA THR A 60 7.93 -6.79 -6.27
C THR A 60 8.03 -7.93 -7.27
N ASP A 61 8.11 -7.60 -8.55
CA ASP A 61 8.38 -8.57 -9.61
C ASP A 61 9.71 -9.31 -9.34
N SER A 62 9.84 -10.49 -9.93
CA SER A 62 11.04 -11.33 -9.78
C SER A 62 12.16 -10.97 -10.77
N ASP A 63 11.98 -9.92 -11.57
CA ASP A 63 12.98 -9.44 -12.52
C ASP A 63 14.01 -8.47 -11.89
N GLY A 64 15.02 -8.08 -12.67
CA GLY A 64 16.08 -7.17 -12.20
C GLY A 64 15.56 -5.81 -11.73
N ALA A 65 14.49 -5.29 -12.33
CA ALA A 65 13.86 -4.03 -11.92
C ALA A 65 13.20 -4.17 -10.54
N GLY A 66 12.42 -5.22 -10.32
CA GLY A 66 11.79 -5.52 -9.04
C GLY A 66 12.81 -5.74 -7.91
N PHE A 67 13.94 -6.41 -8.20
CA PHE A 67 15.03 -6.56 -7.22
C PHE A 67 15.69 -5.24 -6.88
N LEU A 68 15.88 -4.33 -7.85
CA LEU A 68 16.46 -3.02 -7.58
C LEU A 68 15.52 -2.17 -6.69
N ILE A 69 14.20 -2.19 -6.96
CA ILE A 69 13.19 -1.55 -6.12
C ILE A 69 13.25 -2.09 -4.70
N ARG A 70 13.24 -3.41 -4.56
CA ARG A 70 13.34 -4.09 -3.27
C ARG A 70 14.58 -3.69 -2.49
N ASN A 71 15.76 -3.68 -3.12
CA ASN A 71 17.01 -3.31 -2.47
C ASN A 71 17.03 -1.84 -2.03
N THR A 72 16.47 -0.95 -2.85
CA THR A 72 16.35 0.47 -2.49
C THR A 72 15.43 0.66 -1.28
N LEU A 73 14.26 0.00 -1.28
CA LEU A 73 13.34 0.03 -0.13
C LEU A 73 13.99 -0.58 1.12
N LYS A 74 14.68 -1.72 0.99
CA LYS A 74 15.40 -2.36 2.10
C LYS A 74 16.44 -1.43 2.74
N SER A 75 17.13 -0.62 1.94
CA SER A 75 18.13 0.33 2.46
C SER A 75 17.51 1.56 3.13
N ALA A 76 16.26 1.90 2.80
CA ALA A 76 15.55 3.09 3.28
C ALA A 76 14.57 2.80 4.45
N LEU A 77 14.22 1.55 4.67
CA LEU A 77 13.25 1.11 5.67
C LEU A 77 13.93 0.47 6.88
N PRO A 78 13.28 0.46 8.06
CA PRO A 78 13.83 -0.23 9.23
C PRO A 78 13.91 -1.75 8.98
N GLU A 79 14.87 -2.41 9.61
CA GLU A 79 15.01 -3.88 9.52
C GLU A 79 13.84 -4.62 10.19
N THR A 80 13.25 -4.03 11.21
CA THR A 80 12.11 -4.59 11.95
C THR A 80 10.79 -4.13 11.37
N GLY A 81 9.78 -5.01 11.36
CA GLY A 81 8.45 -4.72 10.85
C GLY A 81 8.33 -4.75 9.32
N VAL A 82 9.39 -5.13 8.60
CA VAL A 82 9.40 -5.29 7.14
C VAL A 82 9.56 -6.75 6.77
N LEU A 83 8.63 -7.26 5.99
CA LEU A 83 8.63 -8.61 5.42
C LEU A 83 8.92 -8.55 3.93
N HIS A 84 9.59 -9.57 3.40
CA HIS A 84 9.92 -9.67 1.99
C HIS A 84 9.21 -10.87 1.37
N ALA A 85 8.18 -10.64 0.58
CA ALA A 85 7.50 -11.67 -0.19
C ALA A 85 8.12 -11.80 -1.59
N TYR A 86 8.24 -13.04 -2.06
CA TYR A 86 8.83 -13.38 -3.34
C TYR A 86 7.87 -14.23 -4.15
N ILE A 87 7.60 -13.82 -5.40
CA ILE A 87 6.90 -14.63 -6.39
C ILE A 87 7.90 -15.53 -7.13
N PRO A 88 7.47 -16.70 -7.62
CA PRO A 88 8.33 -17.57 -8.43
C PRO A 88 8.59 -17.00 -9.82
N ASP A 89 9.72 -17.37 -10.42
CA ASP A 89 10.07 -17.08 -11.80
C ASP A 89 9.21 -17.95 -12.72
N LEU A 90 8.14 -17.39 -13.24
CA LEU A 90 7.26 -18.06 -14.18
C LEU A 90 7.41 -17.41 -15.56
N PRO A 91 7.83 -18.17 -16.60
CA PRO A 91 7.85 -17.66 -17.96
C PRO A 91 6.45 -17.27 -18.44
N GLY A 92 6.34 -16.11 -19.07
CA GLY A 92 5.06 -15.67 -19.58
C GLY A 92 5.01 -14.20 -19.90
N LYS A 93 3.79 -13.78 -20.22
CA LYS A 93 3.45 -12.40 -20.57
C LYS A 93 2.13 -12.03 -19.91
N GLU A 94 2.07 -10.90 -19.25
CA GLU A 94 0.83 -10.37 -18.72
C GLU A 94 -0.17 -10.11 -19.87
N LYS A 95 -1.44 -10.41 -19.63
CA LYS A 95 -2.51 -10.31 -20.63
C LYS A 95 -2.59 -8.94 -21.30
N ARG A 96 -2.25 -7.89 -20.57
CA ARG A 96 -2.29 -6.50 -21.01
C ARG A 96 -1.14 -6.13 -21.94
N LYS A 97 0.03 -6.73 -21.78
CA LYS A 97 1.25 -6.36 -22.55
C LYS A 97 1.21 -6.97 -23.96
N ALA A 98 1.67 -6.22 -24.96
CA ALA A 98 1.81 -6.71 -26.34
C ALA A 98 2.92 -7.79 -26.46
N ALA A 99 4.02 -7.62 -25.69
CA ALA A 99 5.16 -8.53 -25.66
C ALA A 99 5.55 -8.85 -24.21
N PRO A 100 6.27 -9.97 -23.96
CA PRO A 100 6.86 -10.26 -22.66
C PRO A 100 7.77 -9.13 -22.18
N GLY A 101 7.97 -9.00 -20.87
CA GLY A 101 9.00 -8.15 -20.29
C GLY A 101 10.41 -8.58 -20.75
N LYS A 102 11.43 -7.78 -20.42
CA LYS A 102 12.82 -7.99 -20.85
C LYS A 102 13.35 -9.40 -20.51
N GLU A 103 12.95 -9.93 -19.37
CA GLU A 103 13.37 -11.26 -18.90
C GLU A 103 12.36 -12.36 -19.22
N GLY A 104 11.23 -12.04 -19.86
CA GLY A 104 10.21 -13.02 -20.24
C GLY A 104 9.45 -13.64 -19.07
N LEU A 105 9.50 -13.02 -17.91
CA LEU A 105 8.85 -13.49 -16.67
C LEU A 105 7.53 -12.78 -16.42
N LEU A 106 6.60 -13.48 -15.78
CA LEU A 106 5.36 -12.89 -15.24
C LEU A 106 5.69 -12.09 -13.97
N GLY A 107 5.21 -10.85 -13.91
CA GLY A 107 5.22 -10.04 -12.71
C GLY A 107 4.06 -10.36 -11.77
N VAL A 108 3.95 -9.61 -10.67
CA VAL A 108 2.88 -9.72 -9.66
C VAL A 108 1.49 -9.63 -10.32
N GLU A 109 1.31 -8.74 -11.31
CA GLU A 109 0.07 -8.60 -12.08
C GLU A 109 -0.38 -9.93 -12.73
N GLY A 110 0.57 -10.74 -13.21
CA GLY A 110 0.29 -11.99 -13.95
C GLY A 110 0.15 -13.24 -13.08
N MET A 111 0.39 -13.14 -11.78
CA MET A 111 0.31 -14.28 -10.87
C MET A 111 -1.13 -14.64 -10.50
N THR A 112 -1.35 -15.93 -10.24
CA THR A 112 -2.65 -16.40 -9.73
C THR A 112 -2.82 -16.02 -8.24
N PRO A 113 -4.08 -15.93 -7.75
CA PRO A 113 -4.35 -15.67 -6.34
C PRO A 113 -3.62 -16.63 -5.38
N GLU A 114 -3.56 -17.92 -5.71
CA GLU A 114 -2.92 -18.94 -4.89
C GLU A 114 -1.42 -18.70 -4.74
N ILE A 115 -0.74 -18.30 -5.83
CA ILE A 115 0.69 -18.00 -5.83
C ILE A 115 0.97 -16.77 -4.96
N LEU A 116 0.17 -15.71 -5.11
CA LEU A 116 0.32 -14.48 -4.33
C LEU A 116 0.07 -14.72 -2.84
N LEU A 117 -1.00 -15.43 -2.49
CA LEU A 117 -1.30 -15.77 -1.10
C LEU A 117 -0.20 -16.66 -0.49
N LYS A 118 0.33 -17.61 -1.26
CA LYS A 118 1.46 -18.44 -0.83
C LYS A 118 2.72 -17.60 -0.59
N ALA A 119 3.03 -16.67 -1.47
CA ALA A 119 4.17 -15.77 -1.32
C ALA A 119 4.05 -14.91 -0.05
N LEU A 120 2.86 -14.36 0.22
CA LEU A 120 2.59 -13.58 1.44
C LEU A 120 2.73 -14.44 2.71
N ARG A 121 2.16 -15.67 2.73
CA ARG A 121 2.31 -16.59 3.87
C ARG A 121 3.75 -16.99 4.11
N ASN A 122 4.49 -17.31 3.05
CA ASN A 122 5.90 -17.68 3.15
C ASN A 122 6.77 -16.53 3.71
N ALA A 123 6.37 -15.28 3.48
CA ALA A 123 7.02 -14.11 4.05
C ALA A 123 6.68 -13.89 5.54
N GLY A 124 5.77 -14.67 6.11
CA GLY A 124 5.30 -14.51 7.49
C GLY A 124 4.19 -13.46 7.65
N ALA A 125 3.48 -13.11 6.58
CA ALA A 125 2.36 -12.19 6.65
C ALA A 125 1.20 -12.80 7.47
N GLU A 126 0.61 -11.99 8.36
CA GLU A 126 -0.43 -12.40 9.30
C GLU A 126 -1.81 -12.18 8.70
N PHE A 127 -2.51 -13.29 8.45
CA PHE A 127 -3.89 -13.27 7.97
C PHE A 127 -4.84 -13.37 9.17
N ALA A 128 -5.86 -12.52 9.21
CA ALA A 128 -6.92 -12.66 10.19
C ALA A 128 -7.84 -13.81 9.76
N ASP A 129 -7.61 -14.97 10.35
CA ASP A 129 -8.41 -16.19 10.16
C ASP A 129 -9.56 -16.32 11.16
N GLY A 130 -9.88 -15.24 11.89
CA GLY A 130 -10.92 -15.17 12.89
C GLY A 130 -10.48 -15.64 14.28
N SER A 131 -9.27 -16.13 14.47
CA SER A 131 -8.76 -16.62 15.77
C SER A 131 -8.11 -15.52 16.61
N THR A 132 -7.66 -14.42 15.99
CA THR A 132 -7.18 -13.23 16.69
C THR A 132 -8.00 -12.03 16.25
N PRO A 133 -8.79 -11.39 17.13
CA PRO A 133 -9.49 -10.17 16.74
C PRO A 133 -8.42 -9.14 16.34
N PRO A 134 -8.56 -8.49 15.17
CA PRO A 134 -7.71 -7.36 14.85
C PRO A 134 -7.85 -6.34 15.98
N PRO A 135 -6.78 -5.60 16.32
CA PRO A 135 -6.93 -4.50 17.28
C PRO A 135 -8.11 -3.65 16.80
N THR A 136 -9.13 -3.52 17.66
CA THR A 136 -10.38 -2.82 17.38
C THR A 136 -10.13 -1.31 17.31
N ARG A 137 -9.42 -0.87 16.29
CA ARG A 137 -9.37 0.53 15.91
C ARG A 137 -10.54 0.78 14.98
N GLU A 138 -11.46 1.65 15.41
CA GLU A 138 -12.53 2.11 14.53
C GLU A 138 -11.90 2.73 13.27
N PRO A 139 -12.22 2.20 12.05
CA PRO A 139 -11.55 2.66 10.85
C PRO A 139 -12.06 4.02 10.42
N ILE A 140 -11.18 4.84 9.87
CA ILE A 140 -11.53 6.04 9.11
C ILE A 140 -12.23 5.58 7.83
N THR A 141 -13.37 6.19 7.51
CA THR A 141 -14.23 5.77 6.40
C THR A 141 -14.23 6.79 5.26
N LYS A 142 -14.79 6.41 4.11
CA LYS A 142 -15.05 7.34 3.01
C LYS A 142 -16.03 8.45 3.40
N GLN A 143 -16.97 8.14 4.27
CA GLN A 143 -17.93 9.11 4.82
C GLN A 143 -17.24 10.16 5.66
N ASP A 144 -16.23 9.77 6.46
CA ASP A 144 -15.43 10.71 7.24
C ASP A 144 -14.65 11.68 6.32
N LEU A 145 -14.05 11.17 5.24
CA LEU A 145 -13.38 12.03 4.25
C LEU A 145 -14.38 12.99 3.57
N PHE A 146 -15.58 12.53 3.26
CA PHE A 146 -16.62 13.36 2.68
C PHE A 146 -17.07 14.45 3.66
N ALA A 147 -17.34 14.09 4.92
CA ALA A 147 -17.76 15.03 5.96
C ALA A 147 -16.73 16.13 6.21
N LEU A 148 -15.43 15.82 6.08
CA LEU A 148 -14.33 16.79 6.19
C LEU A 148 -14.06 17.55 4.88
N GLY A 149 -14.85 17.31 3.83
CA GLY A 149 -14.68 17.93 2.52
C GLY A 149 -13.41 17.49 1.78
N LEU A 150 -12.85 16.34 2.15
CA LEU A 150 -11.65 15.76 1.53
C LEU A 150 -11.99 14.89 0.31
N SER A 151 -13.27 14.63 0.04
CA SER A 151 -13.77 13.92 -1.15
C SER A 151 -15.13 14.46 -1.59
N GLY A 152 -15.48 14.25 -2.86
CA GLY A 152 -16.82 14.48 -3.39
C GLY A 152 -17.22 15.94 -3.67
N GLY A 153 -16.45 16.93 -3.28
CA GLY A 153 -16.77 18.37 -3.49
C GLY A 153 -15.75 19.05 -4.43
N PRO A 154 -16.10 20.23 -4.99
CA PRO A 154 -15.23 20.97 -5.91
C PRO A 154 -13.90 21.40 -5.28
N GLU A 155 -13.89 21.73 -4.00
CA GLU A 155 -12.68 22.12 -3.25
C GLU A 155 -11.93 20.93 -2.63
N SER A 156 -12.44 19.71 -2.79
CA SER A 156 -11.87 18.52 -2.12
C SER A 156 -10.42 18.22 -2.50
N ALA A 157 -10.05 18.48 -3.76
CA ALA A 157 -8.67 18.31 -4.23
C ALA A 157 -7.71 19.30 -3.53
N LYS A 158 -8.13 20.54 -3.35
CA LYS A 158 -7.34 21.59 -2.68
C LYS A 158 -7.17 21.29 -1.19
N LYS A 159 -8.27 20.87 -0.52
CA LYS A 159 -8.22 20.47 0.89
C LYS A 159 -7.34 19.22 1.09
N ARG A 160 -7.41 18.23 0.19
CA ARG A 160 -6.50 17.07 0.24
C ARG A 160 -5.05 17.49 0.09
N ALA A 161 -4.73 18.37 -0.88
CA ALA A 161 -3.36 18.84 -1.09
C ALA A 161 -2.80 19.53 0.16
N ALA A 162 -3.61 20.37 0.83
CA ALA A 162 -3.23 21.02 2.08
C ALA A 162 -2.99 20.00 3.20
N LEU A 163 -3.88 19.02 3.36
CA LEU A 163 -3.73 17.96 4.37
C LEU A 163 -2.50 17.08 4.09
N LEU A 164 -2.30 16.64 2.84
CA LEU A 164 -1.13 15.86 2.43
C LEU A 164 0.17 16.59 2.77
N LYS A 165 0.24 17.88 2.45
CA LYS A 165 1.40 18.74 2.79
C LYS A 165 1.62 18.81 4.30
N ALA A 166 0.56 19.07 5.07
CA ALA A 166 0.65 19.18 6.53
C ALA A 166 1.08 17.87 7.21
N LEU A 167 0.59 16.73 6.71
CA LEU A 167 0.97 15.39 7.18
C LEU A 167 2.29 14.89 6.56
N ARG A 168 2.91 15.65 5.67
CA ARG A 168 4.12 15.27 4.93
C ARG A 168 3.96 13.97 4.15
N LEU A 169 2.76 13.77 3.58
CA LEU A 169 2.42 12.64 2.72
C LEU A 169 2.68 12.98 1.24
N PRO A 170 2.83 11.97 0.36
CA PRO A 170 3.03 12.17 -1.07
C PRO A 170 1.94 13.06 -1.68
N ALA A 171 2.34 14.11 -2.42
CA ALA A 171 1.44 15.18 -2.90
C ALA A 171 0.35 14.70 -3.87
N HIS A 172 0.61 13.61 -4.59
CA HIS A 172 -0.28 13.09 -5.66
C HIS A 172 -1.21 11.96 -5.22
N MET A 173 -1.37 11.75 -3.91
CA MET A 173 -2.26 10.70 -3.40
C MET A 173 -3.71 10.98 -3.78
N SER A 174 -4.39 9.97 -4.36
CA SER A 174 -5.83 9.98 -4.55
C SER A 174 -6.58 9.94 -3.20
N ALA A 175 -7.89 10.24 -3.20
CA ALA A 175 -8.70 10.12 -1.98
C ALA A 175 -8.66 8.71 -1.37
N ASN A 176 -8.63 7.67 -2.20
CA ASN A 176 -8.54 6.29 -1.72
C ASN A 176 -7.14 5.97 -1.16
N ALA A 177 -6.07 6.44 -1.79
CA ALA A 177 -4.71 6.27 -1.28
C ALA A 177 -4.52 7.03 0.05
N LEU A 178 -5.06 8.25 0.16
CA LEU A 178 -5.08 9.00 1.41
C LEU A 178 -5.82 8.23 2.51
N LEU A 179 -7.01 7.68 2.22
CA LEU A 179 -7.78 6.90 3.19
C LEU A 179 -6.98 5.70 3.73
N GLN A 180 -6.29 4.97 2.84
CA GLN A 180 -5.42 3.86 3.26
C GLN A 180 -4.28 4.35 4.16
N ALA A 181 -3.59 5.42 3.76
CA ALA A 181 -2.51 5.99 4.56
C ALA A 181 -2.99 6.45 5.94
N LEU A 182 -4.14 7.13 6.01
CA LEU A 182 -4.71 7.58 7.28
C LEU A 182 -5.03 6.42 8.22
N ASN A 183 -5.60 5.32 7.71
CA ASN A 183 -5.91 4.12 8.51
C ASN A 183 -4.66 3.37 9.00
N VAL A 184 -3.52 3.52 8.30
CA VAL A 184 -2.23 2.99 8.76
C VAL A 184 -1.64 3.87 9.85
N LEU A 185 -1.73 5.20 9.69
CA LEU A 185 -1.02 6.16 10.54
C LEU A 185 -1.77 6.53 11.81
N PHE A 186 -3.11 6.54 11.79
CA PHE A 186 -3.94 7.08 12.84
C PHE A 186 -5.08 6.14 13.22
N SER A 187 -5.51 6.17 14.48
CA SER A 187 -6.87 5.79 14.84
C SER A 187 -7.84 6.87 14.33
N ARG A 188 -9.13 6.52 14.25
CA ARG A 188 -10.16 7.48 13.81
C ARG A 188 -10.20 8.73 14.70
N GLU A 189 -10.10 8.57 16.02
CA GLU A 189 -10.10 9.67 16.98
C GLU A 189 -8.88 10.60 16.82
N GLU A 190 -7.68 10.01 16.70
CA GLU A 190 -6.44 10.75 16.43
C GLU A 190 -6.53 11.55 15.13
N PHE A 191 -7.08 10.93 14.07
CA PHE A 191 -7.25 11.61 12.79
C PHE A 191 -8.19 12.80 12.89
N PHE A 192 -9.38 12.66 13.53
CA PHE A 192 -10.30 13.77 13.68
C PHE A 192 -9.70 14.92 14.51
N THR A 193 -8.93 14.61 15.52
CA THR A 193 -8.19 15.62 16.30
C THR A 193 -7.19 16.39 15.43
N GLN A 194 -6.41 15.67 14.60
CA GLN A 194 -5.47 16.28 13.68
C GLN A 194 -6.18 17.07 12.57
N ALA A 195 -7.25 16.53 12.00
CA ALA A 195 -7.99 17.17 10.92
C ALA A 195 -8.58 18.52 11.36
N ARG A 196 -9.21 18.61 12.54
CA ARG A 196 -9.72 19.86 13.11
C ARG A 196 -8.61 20.89 13.25
N ARG A 197 -7.43 20.49 13.70
CA ARG A 197 -6.28 21.38 13.88
C ARG A 197 -5.75 21.92 12.53
N LEU A 198 -5.74 21.08 11.49
CA LEU A 198 -5.09 21.38 10.21
C LEU A 198 -6.02 22.04 9.18
N LEU A 199 -7.31 21.72 9.22
CA LEU A 199 -8.30 22.19 8.24
C LEU A 199 -9.19 23.32 8.78
N GLY A 200 -9.10 23.58 10.08
CA GLY A 200 -10.02 24.48 10.78
C GLY A 200 -11.39 23.86 11.05
N PRO A 201 -12.27 24.62 11.69
CA PRO A 201 -13.64 24.16 11.96
C PRO A 201 -14.46 24.02 10.66
#